data_d495b14ab519048b62ad64e759c8b3d6
#
_entry.id   d495b14ab519048b62ad64e759c8b3d6
#
_cell.length_a   1.000
_cell.length_b   1.000
_cell.length_c   1.000
_cell.angle_alpha   90.00
_cell.angle_beta   90.00
_cell.angle_gamma   90.00
#
_symmetry.space_group_name_H-M   'P 1'
#
loop_
_entity.id
_entity.type
_entity.pdbx_description
1 polymer ?
#
loop_
_entity_poly.entity_id
_entity_poly.type
_entity_poly.pdbx_seq_one_letter_code
_entity_poly.pdbx_strand_id
1 'polypeptide(L)'
;MKHKLLFNIFVFLIITLFCALGTWQLVRLQWKNNLINQISKGLESSAISYSNKIQTNYQRVYVNGEYDFEKQVYLYSLNEKGEPGYDVITPFKTMNSENILINRGWIKTVQKNENIINKNTNK
;
A
#
# COMPACT_ATOMS: atom_id res chain seq x y z
N MET A 1 4.94 -32.78 -47.35
CA MET A 1 4.65 -33.26 -45.98
C MET A 1 5.31 -32.45 -44.87
N LYS A 2 6.57 -32.00 -45.01
CA LYS A 2 7.32 -31.26 -43.97
C LYS A 2 6.68 -29.91 -43.58
N HIS A 3 6.10 -29.14 -44.53
CA HIS A 3 5.48 -27.86 -44.26
C HIS A 3 4.20 -27.97 -43.43
N LYS A 4 3.39 -29.00 -43.60
CA LYS A 4 2.19 -29.27 -42.77
C LYS A 4 2.56 -29.61 -41.35
N LEU A 5 3.64 -30.37 -41.14
CA LEU A 5 4.16 -30.72 -39.82
C LEU A 5 4.65 -29.44 -39.07
N LEU A 6 5.43 -28.65 -39.74
CA LEU A 6 5.94 -27.37 -39.17
C LEU A 6 4.80 -26.42 -38.80
N PHE A 7 3.78 -26.31 -39.63
CA PHE A 7 2.58 -25.53 -39.36
C PHE A 7 1.85 -26.00 -38.11
N ASN A 8 1.62 -27.33 -38.00
CA ASN A 8 0.95 -27.90 -36.83
C ASN A 8 1.75 -27.69 -35.54
N ILE A 9 3.05 -27.84 -35.58
CA ILE A 9 3.93 -27.57 -34.43
C ILE A 9 3.83 -26.10 -34.03
N PHE A 10 3.84 -25.18 -34.97
CA PHE A 10 3.70 -23.74 -34.73
C PHE A 10 2.36 -23.41 -34.07
N VAL A 11 1.25 -23.94 -34.59
CA VAL A 11 -0.08 -23.76 -34.00
C VAL A 11 -0.15 -24.31 -32.57
N PHE A 12 0.39 -25.52 -32.34
CA PHE A 12 0.44 -26.09 -31.01
C PHE A 12 1.24 -25.26 -30.03
N LEU A 13 2.36 -24.69 -30.44
CA LEU A 13 3.19 -23.80 -29.62
C LEU A 13 2.44 -22.52 -29.24
N ILE A 14 1.71 -21.92 -30.17
CA ILE A 14 0.88 -20.75 -29.92
C ILE A 14 -0.21 -21.07 -28.90
N ILE A 15 -0.93 -22.18 -29.07
CA ILE A 15 -1.99 -22.60 -28.12
C ILE A 15 -1.41 -22.80 -26.73
N THR A 16 -0.27 -23.46 -26.63
CA THR A 16 0.41 -23.68 -25.34
C THR A 16 0.79 -22.35 -24.67
N LEU A 17 1.31 -21.40 -25.47
CA LEU A 17 1.64 -20.07 -24.97
C LEU A 17 0.41 -19.33 -24.42
N PHE A 18 -0.71 -19.35 -25.15
CA PHE A 18 -1.94 -18.72 -24.67
C PHE A 18 -2.50 -19.37 -23.42
N CYS A 19 -2.44 -20.70 -23.33
CA CYS A 19 -2.85 -21.41 -22.12
C CYS A 19 -1.98 -21.05 -20.92
N ALA A 20 -0.67 -20.94 -21.09
CA ALA A 20 0.25 -20.51 -20.03
C ALA A 20 -0.04 -19.08 -19.57
N LEU A 21 -0.23 -18.15 -20.51
CA LEU A 21 -0.59 -16.77 -20.20
C LEU A 21 -1.96 -16.68 -19.50
N GLY A 22 -2.94 -17.44 -19.94
CA GLY A 22 -4.28 -17.48 -19.30
C GLY A 22 -4.19 -17.97 -17.85
N THR A 23 -3.46 -19.05 -17.62
CA THR A 23 -3.23 -19.59 -16.26
C THR A 23 -2.54 -18.56 -15.37
N TRP A 24 -1.51 -17.89 -15.87
CA TRP A 24 -0.83 -16.83 -15.12
C TRP A 24 -1.76 -15.69 -14.74
N GLN A 25 -2.67 -15.26 -15.63
CA GLN A 25 -3.67 -14.23 -15.34
C GLN A 25 -4.63 -14.65 -14.23
N LEU A 26 -5.07 -15.91 -14.21
CA LEU A 26 -5.93 -16.43 -13.15
C LEU A 26 -5.24 -16.43 -11.78
N VAL A 27 -3.98 -16.85 -11.72
CA VAL A 27 -3.18 -16.83 -10.49
C VAL A 27 -3.03 -15.38 -9.97
N ARG A 28 -2.72 -14.43 -10.87
CA ARG A 28 -2.62 -13.02 -10.53
C ARG A 28 -3.94 -12.44 -10.00
N LEU A 29 -5.07 -12.84 -10.61
CA LEU A 29 -6.40 -12.41 -10.15
C LEU A 29 -6.70 -12.94 -8.75
N GLN A 30 -6.42 -14.20 -8.48
CA GLN A 30 -6.60 -14.79 -7.15
C GLN A 30 -5.77 -14.06 -6.08
N TRP A 31 -4.50 -13.80 -6.38
CA TRP A 31 -3.63 -13.05 -5.47
C TRP A 31 -4.20 -11.66 -5.16
N LYS A 32 -4.66 -10.93 -6.18
CA LYS A 32 -5.28 -9.60 -6.02
C LYS A 32 -6.55 -9.67 -5.16
N ASN A 33 -7.42 -10.64 -5.42
CA ASN A 33 -8.66 -10.81 -4.65
C ASN A 33 -8.37 -11.16 -3.19
N ASN A 34 -7.38 -12.00 -2.91
CA ASN A 34 -6.96 -12.32 -1.56
C ASN A 34 -6.44 -11.08 -0.83
N LEU A 35 -5.66 -10.24 -1.50
CA LEU A 35 -5.17 -8.98 -0.92
C LEU A 35 -6.32 -8.03 -0.58
N ILE A 36 -7.28 -7.84 -1.49
CA ILE A 36 -8.46 -7.01 -1.27
C ILE A 36 -9.26 -7.53 -0.08
N ASN A 37 -9.49 -8.84 0.00
CA ASN A 37 -10.20 -9.45 1.12
C ASN A 37 -9.49 -9.27 2.47
N GLN A 38 -8.17 -9.35 2.48
CA GLN A 38 -7.38 -9.08 3.70
C GLN A 38 -7.53 -7.63 4.15
N ILE A 39 -7.44 -6.68 3.23
CA ILE A 39 -7.62 -5.25 3.51
C ILE A 39 -9.04 -4.98 4.04
N SER A 40 -10.08 -5.47 3.36
CA SER A 40 -11.47 -5.28 3.78
C SER A 40 -11.72 -5.83 5.18
N LYS A 41 -11.28 -7.05 5.45
CA LYS A 41 -11.41 -7.66 6.79
C LYS A 41 -10.65 -6.87 7.86
N GLY A 42 -9.45 -6.37 7.55
CA GLY A 42 -8.69 -5.54 8.46
C GLY A 42 -9.38 -4.22 8.79
N LEU A 43 -9.98 -3.57 7.79
CA LEU A 43 -10.71 -2.30 7.95
C LEU A 43 -12.05 -2.47 8.70
N GLU A 44 -12.75 -3.58 8.50
CA GLU A 44 -14.03 -3.89 9.18
C GLU A 44 -13.84 -4.38 10.61
N SER A 45 -12.64 -4.86 10.95
CA SER A 45 -12.34 -5.34 12.29
C SER A 45 -12.33 -4.20 13.32
N SER A 46 -12.68 -4.53 14.57
CA SER A 46 -12.53 -3.59 15.69
C SER A 46 -11.06 -3.22 15.89
N ALA A 47 -10.82 -1.94 16.22
CA ALA A 47 -9.48 -1.48 16.52
C ALA A 47 -8.94 -2.16 17.78
N ILE A 48 -7.72 -2.67 17.73
CA ILE A 48 -7.02 -3.28 18.86
C ILE A 48 -5.90 -2.36 19.36
N SER A 49 -5.50 -2.53 20.61
CA SER A 49 -4.35 -1.77 21.14
C SER A 49 -3.08 -2.15 20.39
N TYR A 50 -2.32 -1.13 19.98
CA TYR A 50 -1.03 -1.36 19.33
C TYR A 50 -0.10 -2.18 20.24
N SER A 51 0.47 -3.21 19.68
CA SER A 51 1.50 -4.03 20.31
C SER A 51 2.52 -4.44 19.24
N ASN A 52 3.79 -4.44 19.57
CA ASN A 52 4.86 -4.87 18.66
C ASN A 52 4.72 -6.34 18.21
N LYS A 53 3.79 -7.10 18.82
CA LYS A 53 3.46 -8.49 18.47
C LYS A 53 2.36 -8.62 17.42
N ILE A 54 1.80 -7.50 16.92
CA ILE A 54 0.77 -7.54 15.88
C ILE A 54 1.43 -7.99 14.58
N GLN A 55 1.09 -9.18 14.12
CA GLN A 55 1.62 -9.76 12.88
C GLN A 55 0.64 -9.68 11.70
N THR A 56 -0.54 -9.10 11.91
CA THR A 56 -1.57 -9.02 10.88
C THR A 56 -1.48 -7.70 10.13
N ASN A 57 -1.24 -7.78 8.83
CA ASN A 57 -1.25 -6.61 7.96
C ASN A 57 -2.68 -6.01 7.88
N TYR A 58 -2.76 -4.69 7.69
CA TYR A 58 -4.01 -3.93 7.49
C TYR A 58 -4.98 -3.94 8.69
N GLN A 59 -4.53 -4.39 9.88
CA GLN A 59 -5.33 -4.36 11.09
C GLN A 59 -5.49 -2.92 11.60
N ARG A 60 -6.71 -2.53 11.99
CA ARG A 60 -6.95 -1.26 12.67
C ARG A 60 -6.39 -1.34 14.09
N VAL A 61 -5.59 -0.33 14.44
CA VAL A 61 -4.99 -0.23 15.78
C VAL A 61 -5.23 1.16 16.36
N TYR A 62 -5.31 1.25 17.68
CA TYR A 62 -5.22 2.51 18.39
C TYR A 62 -3.93 2.54 19.20
N VAL A 63 -3.33 3.72 19.28
CA VAL A 63 -2.07 3.94 20.00
C VAL A 63 -2.13 5.29 20.69
N ASN A 64 -1.59 5.37 21.90
CA ASN A 64 -1.47 6.58 22.68
C ASN A 64 0.00 7.01 22.74
N GLY A 65 0.26 8.32 22.59
CA GLY A 65 1.61 8.87 22.57
C GLY A 65 1.62 10.27 21.99
N GLU A 66 2.79 10.72 21.53
CA GLU A 66 3.01 12.07 21.04
C GLU A 66 3.73 12.07 19.69
N TYR A 67 3.39 13.04 18.82
CA TYR A 67 4.07 13.25 17.56
C TYR A 67 5.36 14.05 17.75
N ASP A 68 6.43 13.59 17.10
CA ASP A 68 7.67 14.36 16.97
C ASP A 68 7.67 15.12 15.64
N PHE A 69 7.11 16.34 15.66
CA PHE A 69 7.00 17.17 14.48
C PHE A 69 8.34 17.72 13.98
N GLU A 70 9.36 17.79 14.83
CA GLU A 70 10.69 18.28 14.44
C GLU A 70 11.36 17.32 13.46
N LYS A 71 11.06 16.02 13.59
CA LYS A 71 11.59 14.96 12.73
C LYS A 71 10.64 14.56 11.62
N GLN A 72 9.62 15.37 11.32
CA GLN A 72 8.68 15.12 10.24
C GLN A 72 9.39 15.16 8.88
N VAL A 73 9.09 14.20 8.02
CA VAL A 73 9.63 14.11 6.67
C VAL A 73 8.51 14.12 5.62
N TYR A 74 8.82 14.63 4.45
CA TYR A 74 7.91 14.70 3.32
C TYR A 74 8.42 13.78 2.22
N LEU A 75 7.67 12.73 1.93
CA LEU A 75 7.98 11.77 0.88
C LEU A 75 7.22 12.17 -0.38
N TYR A 76 7.93 12.42 -1.48
CA TYR A 76 7.29 12.73 -2.76
C TYR A 76 6.38 11.58 -3.19
N SER A 77 5.12 11.90 -3.50
CA SER A 77 4.15 10.93 -3.98
C SER A 77 3.10 11.58 -4.89
N LEU A 78 2.43 10.75 -5.69
CA LEU A 78 1.31 11.17 -6.52
C LEU A 78 0.01 10.77 -5.81
N ASN A 79 -1.01 11.62 -5.89
CA ASN A 79 -2.35 11.25 -5.42
C ASN A 79 -3.06 10.31 -6.42
N GLU A 80 -4.27 9.88 -6.09
CA GLU A 80 -5.09 9.00 -6.95
C GLU A 80 -5.38 9.60 -8.35
N LYS A 81 -5.32 10.93 -8.49
CA LYS A 81 -5.52 11.65 -9.75
C LYS A 81 -4.20 11.88 -10.52
N GLY A 82 -3.07 11.42 -9.99
CA GLY A 82 -1.75 11.63 -10.57
C GLY A 82 -1.17 13.03 -10.34
N GLU A 83 -1.72 13.83 -9.42
CA GLU A 83 -1.17 15.14 -9.09
C GLU A 83 0.05 15.00 -8.16
N PRO A 84 1.11 15.78 -8.40
CA PRO A 84 2.32 15.73 -7.58
C PRO A 84 2.12 16.38 -6.21
N GLY A 85 2.67 15.75 -5.18
CA GLY A 85 2.60 16.23 -3.81
C GLY A 85 3.51 15.43 -2.88
N TYR A 86 3.15 15.38 -1.62
CA TYR A 86 3.96 14.72 -0.59
C TYR A 86 3.10 13.98 0.42
N ASP A 87 3.48 12.76 0.74
CA ASP A 87 3.03 12.08 1.95
C ASP A 87 3.79 12.60 3.16
N VAL A 88 3.05 12.90 4.21
CA VAL A 88 3.60 13.45 5.46
C VAL A 88 3.85 12.31 6.43
N ILE A 89 5.12 11.98 6.62
CA ILE A 89 5.54 10.93 7.55
C ILE A 89 6.06 11.59 8.82
N THR A 90 5.41 11.31 9.95
CA THR A 90 5.78 11.88 11.24
C THR A 90 6.10 10.76 12.23
N PRO A 91 7.26 10.80 12.90
CA PRO A 91 7.55 9.91 14.00
C PRO A 91 6.55 10.13 15.15
N PHE A 92 6.11 9.05 15.74
CA PHE A 92 5.20 9.04 16.87
C PHE A 92 5.82 8.21 17.99
N LYS A 93 6.00 8.82 19.15
CA LYS A 93 6.53 8.14 20.33
C LYS A 93 5.38 7.59 21.16
N THR A 94 5.31 6.28 21.27
CA THR A 94 4.29 5.60 22.07
C THR A 94 4.56 5.76 23.57
N MET A 95 3.56 5.53 24.41
CA MET A 95 3.75 5.52 25.88
C MET A 95 4.77 4.48 26.33
N ASN A 96 4.98 3.42 25.55
CA ASN A 96 5.98 2.38 25.83
C ASN A 96 7.39 2.75 25.35
N SER A 97 7.62 4.02 24.96
CA SER A 97 8.89 4.52 24.43
C SER A 97 9.33 3.88 23.10
N GLU A 98 8.42 3.25 22.37
CA GLU A 98 8.66 2.79 21.01
C GLU A 98 8.42 3.93 20.02
N ASN A 99 9.23 4.02 18.98
CA ASN A 99 9.03 4.98 17.90
C ASN A 99 8.42 4.27 16.70
N ILE A 100 7.27 4.76 16.24
CA ILE A 100 6.62 4.30 15.03
C ILE A 100 6.52 5.45 14.03
N LEU A 101 6.49 5.13 12.74
CA LEU A 101 6.29 6.12 11.68
C LEU A 101 4.82 6.13 11.27
N ILE A 102 4.19 7.30 11.29
CA ILE A 102 2.79 7.45 10.90
C ILE A 102 2.73 8.29 9.63
N ASN A 103 2.11 7.74 8.59
CA ASN A 103 1.72 8.51 7.41
C ASN A 103 0.43 9.27 7.76
N ARG A 104 0.52 10.60 7.81
CA ARG A 104 -0.60 11.49 8.16
C ARG A 104 -1.45 11.89 6.94
N GLY A 105 -1.08 11.41 5.77
CA GLY A 105 -1.78 11.67 4.53
C GLY A 105 -0.98 12.51 3.54
N TRP A 106 -1.61 12.72 2.39
CA TRP A 106 -1.04 13.43 1.26
C TRP A 106 -1.38 14.93 1.29
N ILE A 107 -0.42 15.77 0.90
CA ILE A 107 -0.57 17.22 0.77
C ILE A 107 -0.04 17.72 -0.57
N LYS A 108 -0.59 18.82 -1.06
CA LYS A 108 -0.05 19.52 -2.23
C LYS A 108 1.28 20.19 -1.92
N THR A 109 2.11 20.38 -2.95
CA THR A 109 3.42 21.04 -2.85
C THR A 109 3.33 22.43 -2.20
N VAL A 110 2.27 23.19 -2.48
CA VAL A 110 2.05 24.52 -1.89
C VAL A 110 1.89 24.45 -0.36
N GLN A 111 1.16 23.47 0.13
CA GLN A 111 0.89 23.28 1.56
C GLN A 111 2.12 22.86 2.37
N LYS A 112 3.09 22.19 1.74
CA LYS A 112 4.38 21.88 2.37
C LYS A 112 5.11 23.15 2.80
N ASN A 113 5.07 24.19 1.97
CA ASN A 113 5.77 25.46 2.23
C ASN A 113 5.08 26.31 3.31
N GLU A 114 3.79 26.11 3.54
CA GLU A 114 2.99 26.90 4.48
C GLU A 114 2.99 26.34 5.92
N ASN A 115 3.64 25.21 6.19
CA ASN A 115 3.67 24.55 7.52
C ASN A 115 2.27 24.33 8.16
N ILE A 116 1.22 24.27 7.35
CA ILE A 116 -0.19 24.21 7.80
C ILE A 116 -0.45 22.97 8.66
N ILE A 117 0.32 21.91 8.44
CA ILE A 117 0.12 20.61 9.12
C ILE A 117 0.36 20.72 10.63
N ASN A 118 1.26 21.58 11.07
CA ASN A 118 1.56 21.75 12.49
C ASN A 118 0.50 22.59 13.24
N LYS A 119 -0.25 23.44 12.52
CA LYS A 119 -1.27 24.32 13.13
C LYS A 119 -2.60 23.61 13.41
N ASN A 120 -2.95 22.58 12.66
CA ASN A 120 -4.23 21.90 12.79
C ASN A 120 -4.22 20.71 13.78
N THR A 121 -3.08 20.37 14.37
CA THR A 121 -2.92 19.23 15.28
C THR A 121 -2.86 19.60 16.76
N ASN A 122 -2.85 20.89 17.06
CA ASN A 122 -2.85 21.42 18.45
C ASN A 122 -4.24 21.90 18.90
N LYS A 123 -5.30 21.28 18.37
CA LYS A 123 -6.69 21.51 18.86
C LYS A 123 -7.30 20.23 19.36
#